data_2ecc3afa426e558d0edc0df8d7fe3272
#
_entry.id   2ecc3afa426e558d0edc0df8d7fe3272
#
_cell.length_a   1.000
_cell.length_b   1.000
_cell.length_c   1.000
_cell.angle_alpha   90.00
_cell.angle_beta   90.00
_cell.angle_gamma   90.00
#
_symmetry.space_group_name_H-M   'P 1'
#
loop_
_entity.id
_entity.type
_entity.pdbx_description
1 polymer ?
#
loop_
_entity_poly.entity_id
_entity_poly.type
_entity_poly.pdbx_seq_one_letter_code
_entity_poly.pdbx_strand_id
1 'polypeptide(L)'
;MSDELVITVAGVGAEVTRAQQPCLPLLPNEVAEEYRRSHEAGAAIAHVHGRRPDGTPTQDLETFRAYEAAIRSRSPILLQFSTGGAVGMGVEERIAALELKPEMATLTLGTCNFGDEVFENSIPTIRTILERIRRFGITPELEIFDDGMLATADALIARGLLAPPLHFDFLLGVPGAAAATPENLLHFARSIPSGCTWTAAGIGRHQTRLATMAVAMGGHVRVGFEDNIYYRRGELADSNARFVERIVRIAREVGRQPANIDQARSLLHLRPAA
;
A
#
# COMPACT_ATOMS: atom_id res chain seq x y z
N MET A 1 -1.93 -11.32 19.55
CA MET A 1 -2.37 -10.57 18.34
C MET A 1 -2.95 -9.27 18.84
N SER A 2 -2.67 -8.15 18.20
CA SER A 2 -3.26 -6.85 18.55
C SER A 2 -4.74 -6.83 18.15
N ASP A 3 -5.57 -6.19 18.98
CA ASP A 3 -6.98 -5.98 18.66
C ASP A 3 -7.15 -4.81 17.67
N GLU A 4 -6.11 -4.00 17.49
CA GLU A 4 -6.10 -2.89 16.53
C GLU A 4 -5.79 -3.39 15.12
N LEU A 5 -6.55 -2.86 14.15
CA LEU A 5 -6.40 -3.13 12.73
C LEU A 5 -5.93 -1.88 12.00
N VAL A 6 -4.72 -1.88 11.46
CA VAL A 6 -4.30 -0.84 10.52
C VAL A 6 -4.98 -1.08 9.18
N ILE A 7 -5.62 -0.03 8.65
CA ILE A 7 -6.26 -0.05 7.33
C ILE A 7 -5.51 0.96 6.44
N THR A 8 -4.88 0.45 5.38
CA THR A 8 -4.27 1.25 4.32
C THR A 8 -5.29 1.45 3.20
N VAL A 9 -5.47 2.67 2.74
CA VAL A 9 -6.28 2.98 1.58
C VAL A 9 -5.41 3.32 0.38
N ALA A 10 -5.49 2.50 -0.69
CA ALA A 10 -4.82 2.69 -1.98
C ALA A 10 -5.80 3.35 -2.97
N GLY A 11 -5.90 4.70 -2.86
CA GLY A 11 -7.02 5.44 -3.41
C GLY A 11 -6.92 5.81 -4.88
N VAL A 12 -5.73 5.73 -5.48
CA VAL A 12 -5.47 6.28 -6.83
C VAL A 12 -4.91 5.21 -7.77
N GLY A 13 -3.72 4.64 -7.44
CA GLY A 13 -3.00 3.71 -8.30
C GLY A 13 -2.47 4.31 -9.61
N ALA A 14 -1.79 3.48 -10.42
CA ALA A 14 -1.25 3.87 -11.72
C ALA A 14 -2.10 3.40 -12.91
N GLU A 15 -2.87 2.31 -12.77
CA GLU A 15 -3.48 1.59 -13.90
C GLU A 15 -4.95 1.98 -14.18
N VAL A 16 -5.72 2.25 -13.11
CA VAL A 16 -7.15 2.56 -13.23
C VAL A 16 -7.36 3.91 -13.91
N THR A 17 -8.36 4.00 -14.80
CA THR A 17 -8.73 5.23 -15.51
C THR A 17 -10.11 5.73 -15.08
N ARG A 18 -10.42 7.02 -15.32
CA ARG A 18 -11.77 7.56 -15.09
C ARG A 18 -12.85 6.95 -15.99
N ALA A 19 -12.47 6.39 -17.12
CA ALA A 19 -13.41 5.65 -17.94
C ALA A 19 -13.87 4.34 -17.27
N GLN A 20 -12.98 3.71 -16.48
CA GLN A 20 -13.28 2.51 -15.71
C GLN A 20 -13.91 2.82 -14.35
N GLN A 21 -13.43 3.89 -13.70
CA GLN A 21 -13.91 4.35 -12.38
C GLN A 21 -14.12 5.88 -12.41
N PRO A 22 -15.37 6.34 -12.68
CA PRO A 22 -15.66 7.77 -12.79
C PRO A 22 -15.32 8.60 -11.53
N CYS A 23 -15.31 7.94 -10.36
CA CYS A 23 -14.98 8.58 -9.08
C CYS A 23 -13.48 8.56 -8.75
N LEU A 24 -12.60 8.12 -9.68
CA LEU A 24 -11.15 8.10 -9.45
C LEU A 24 -10.63 9.52 -9.21
N PRO A 25 -10.03 9.82 -8.03
CA PRO A 25 -9.51 11.13 -7.72
C PRO A 25 -8.17 11.35 -8.45
N LEU A 26 -8.01 12.47 -9.14
CA LEU A 26 -6.80 12.82 -9.90
C LEU A 26 -6.24 14.18 -9.48
N LEU A 27 -7.11 15.15 -9.15
CA LEU A 27 -6.66 16.49 -8.76
C LEU A 27 -6.33 16.52 -7.27
N PRO A 28 -5.39 17.38 -6.81
CA PRO A 28 -4.99 17.43 -5.40
C PRO A 28 -6.15 17.55 -4.41
N ASN A 29 -7.15 18.37 -4.74
CA ASN A 29 -8.33 18.55 -3.90
C ASN A 29 -9.25 17.31 -3.87
N GLU A 30 -9.36 16.59 -4.98
CA GLU A 30 -10.14 15.34 -5.05
C GLU A 30 -9.44 14.23 -4.25
N VAL A 31 -8.12 14.10 -4.42
CA VAL A 31 -7.29 13.15 -3.68
C VAL A 31 -7.36 13.42 -2.18
N ALA A 32 -7.22 14.67 -1.77
CA ALA A 32 -7.29 15.06 -0.36
C ALA A 32 -8.68 14.78 0.25
N GLU A 33 -9.75 15.06 -0.48
CA GLU A 33 -11.10 14.77 -0.02
C GLU A 33 -11.37 13.29 0.11
N GLU A 34 -10.88 12.47 -0.83
CA GLU A 34 -11.04 11.03 -0.81
C GLU A 34 -10.29 10.39 0.37
N TYR A 35 -9.06 10.84 0.65
CA TYR A 35 -8.31 10.37 1.81
C TYR A 35 -8.88 10.88 3.15
N ARG A 36 -9.44 12.10 3.20
CA ARG A 36 -10.16 12.58 4.38
C ARG A 36 -11.36 11.68 4.69
N ARG A 37 -12.20 11.38 3.71
CA ARG A 37 -13.36 10.48 3.86
C ARG A 37 -12.93 9.06 4.27
N SER A 38 -11.85 8.56 3.68
CA SER A 38 -11.31 7.25 4.03
C SER A 38 -10.77 7.22 5.46
N HIS A 39 -10.12 8.29 5.91
CA HIS A 39 -9.67 8.43 7.29
C HIS A 39 -10.84 8.45 8.28
N GLU A 40 -11.86 9.25 8.01
CA GLU A 40 -13.08 9.30 8.83
C GLU A 40 -13.81 7.94 8.89
N ALA A 41 -13.70 7.14 7.82
CA ALA A 41 -14.20 5.78 7.79
C ALA A 41 -13.34 4.78 8.60
N GLY A 42 -12.10 5.14 8.97
CA GLY A 42 -11.20 4.32 9.80
C GLY A 42 -9.86 3.94 9.16
N ALA A 43 -9.49 4.51 8.01
CA ALA A 43 -8.16 4.30 7.44
C ALA A 43 -7.10 5.11 8.20
N ALA A 44 -5.94 4.48 8.45
CA ALA A 44 -4.81 5.12 9.11
C ALA A 44 -3.71 5.55 8.12
N ILE A 45 -3.60 4.90 6.95
CA ILE A 45 -2.55 5.13 5.96
C ILE A 45 -3.18 5.41 4.60
N ALA A 46 -2.68 6.45 3.93
CA ALA A 46 -2.93 6.76 2.54
C ALA A 46 -1.75 6.30 1.68
N HIS A 47 -1.96 5.26 0.88
CA HIS A 47 -1.02 4.84 -0.16
C HIS A 47 -1.22 5.71 -1.40
N VAL A 48 -0.20 6.47 -1.78
CA VAL A 48 -0.30 7.56 -2.75
C VAL A 48 0.50 7.26 -4.01
N HIS A 49 -0.18 7.27 -5.15
CA HIS A 49 0.40 7.37 -6.49
C HIS A 49 0.17 8.77 -7.06
N GLY A 50 1.16 9.29 -7.76
CA GLY A 50 1.02 10.56 -8.50
C GLY A 50 0.32 10.37 -9.84
N ARG A 51 -0.61 11.28 -10.16
CA ARG A 51 -1.29 11.34 -11.47
C ARG A 51 -1.34 12.78 -11.95
N ARG A 52 -1.12 12.96 -13.24
CA ARG A 52 -1.37 14.25 -13.90
C ARG A 52 -2.88 14.49 -14.06
N PRO A 53 -3.32 15.72 -14.31
CA PRO A 53 -4.76 16.03 -14.46
C PRO A 53 -5.45 15.24 -15.58
N ASP A 54 -4.70 14.82 -16.60
CA ASP A 54 -5.20 13.97 -17.70
C ASP A 54 -5.29 12.48 -17.33
N GLY A 55 -4.85 12.13 -16.11
CA GLY A 55 -4.83 10.77 -15.60
C GLY A 55 -3.55 9.99 -15.89
N THR A 56 -2.57 10.56 -16.58
CA THR A 56 -1.27 9.91 -16.83
C THR A 56 -0.51 9.71 -15.51
N PRO A 57 0.01 8.50 -15.20
CA PRO A 57 0.86 8.26 -14.03
C PRO A 57 2.10 9.14 -14.05
N THR A 58 2.54 9.59 -12.89
CA THR A 58 3.76 10.39 -12.73
C THR A 58 4.37 10.21 -11.35
N GLN A 59 5.70 10.31 -11.27
CA GLN A 59 6.43 10.38 -10.00
C GLN A 59 7.06 11.78 -9.79
N ASP A 60 6.53 12.76 -10.51
CA ASP A 60 6.98 14.14 -10.44
C ASP A 60 6.83 14.71 -9.02
N LEU A 61 7.92 15.30 -8.52
CA LEU A 61 8.03 15.83 -7.16
C LEU A 61 6.96 16.89 -6.85
N GLU A 62 6.64 17.78 -7.81
CA GLU A 62 5.66 18.85 -7.59
C GLU A 62 4.24 18.31 -7.51
N THR A 63 3.92 17.25 -8.27
CA THR A 63 2.63 16.55 -8.15
C THR A 63 2.46 15.94 -6.76
N PHE A 64 3.47 15.24 -6.24
CA PHE A 64 3.44 14.67 -4.89
C PHE A 64 3.40 15.75 -3.81
N ARG A 65 4.14 16.86 -4.00
CA ARG A 65 4.09 18.02 -3.10
C ARG A 65 2.70 18.61 -3.01
N ALA A 66 2.03 18.77 -4.16
CA ALA A 66 0.66 19.29 -4.21
C ALA A 66 -0.33 18.33 -3.53
N TYR A 67 -0.18 17.01 -3.73
CA TYR A 67 -0.99 16.00 -3.07
C TYR A 67 -0.76 16.00 -1.55
N GLU A 68 0.50 15.96 -1.11
CA GLU A 68 0.85 16.01 0.32
C GLU A 68 0.25 17.24 1.00
N ALA A 69 0.47 18.44 0.45
CA ALA A 69 -0.05 19.67 1.01
C ALA A 69 -1.59 19.66 1.11
N ALA A 70 -2.27 19.19 0.06
CA ALA A 70 -3.73 19.10 0.05
C ALA A 70 -4.26 18.07 1.06
N ILE A 71 -3.64 16.88 1.17
CA ILE A 71 -4.05 15.83 2.11
C ILE A 71 -3.83 16.30 3.55
N ARG A 72 -2.62 16.79 3.88
CA ARG A 72 -2.29 17.23 5.25
C ARG A 72 -3.14 18.43 5.72
N SER A 73 -3.65 19.26 4.80
CA SER A 73 -4.58 20.33 5.15
C SER A 73 -5.96 19.87 5.60
N ARG A 74 -6.31 18.59 5.33
CA ARG A 74 -7.67 18.05 5.57
C ARG A 74 -7.72 16.83 6.46
N SER A 75 -6.61 16.12 6.64
CA SER A 75 -6.57 14.85 7.36
C SER A 75 -5.20 14.61 8.01
N PRO A 76 -5.15 14.02 9.22
CA PRO A 76 -3.93 13.57 9.86
C PRO A 76 -3.46 12.20 9.36
N ILE A 77 -4.08 11.64 8.32
CA ILE A 77 -3.77 10.32 7.77
C ILE A 77 -2.28 10.21 7.43
N LEU A 78 -1.65 9.09 7.75
CA LEU A 78 -0.24 8.83 7.46
C LEU A 78 -0.05 8.69 5.96
N LEU A 79 1.04 9.27 5.43
CA LEU A 79 1.35 9.19 4.01
C LEU A 79 2.38 8.08 3.75
N GLN A 80 2.02 7.24 2.80
CA GLN A 80 2.90 6.24 2.21
C GLN A 80 3.02 6.53 0.71
N PHE A 81 4.21 6.85 0.23
CA PHE A 81 4.42 7.08 -1.19
C PHE A 81 4.83 5.80 -1.91
N SER A 82 4.16 5.53 -3.01
CA SER A 82 4.54 4.44 -3.89
C SER A 82 5.87 4.75 -4.58
N THR A 83 6.79 3.80 -4.54
CA THR A 83 7.99 3.78 -5.39
C THR A 83 7.82 2.87 -6.61
N GLY A 84 6.63 2.29 -6.80
CA GLY A 84 6.30 1.47 -7.95
C GLY A 84 6.22 2.30 -9.23
N GLY A 85 5.61 3.47 -9.15
CA GLY A 85 5.30 4.28 -10.33
C GLY A 85 4.29 3.57 -11.23
N ALA A 86 4.54 3.61 -12.53
CA ALA A 86 3.90 2.77 -13.53
C ALA A 86 4.94 1.85 -14.18
N VAL A 87 4.49 0.78 -14.81
CA VAL A 87 5.38 -0.12 -15.56
C VAL A 87 6.23 0.67 -16.55
N GLY A 88 7.52 0.38 -16.60
CA GLY A 88 8.49 1.04 -17.49
C GLY A 88 9.13 2.32 -16.95
N MET A 89 8.72 2.86 -15.80
CA MET A 89 9.38 4.02 -15.17
C MET A 89 10.76 3.65 -14.62
N GLY A 90 11.76 4.52 -14.86
CA GLY A 90 13.11 4.34 -14.35
C GLY A 90 13.23 4.58 -12.85
N VAL A 91 14.24 3.97 -12.20
CA VAL A 91 14.42 4.04 -10.74
C VAL A 91 14.57 5.48 -10.23
N GLU A 92 15.31 6.34 -10.92
CA GLU A 92 15.51 7.74 -10.50
C GLU A 92 14.21 8.54 -10.52
N GLU A 93 13.34 8.27 -11.49
CA GLU A 93 12.01 8.87 -11.53
C GLU A 93 11.16 8.36 -10.34
N ARG A 94 11.14 7.03 -10.11
CA ARG A 94 10.36 6.37 -9.07
C ARG A 94 10.67 6.86 -7.65
N ILE A 95 11.90 7.30 -7.38
CA ILE A 95 12.35 7.76 -6.06
C ILE A 95 12.34 9.28 -5.87
N ALA A 96 11.98 10.06 -6.90
CA ALA A 96 12.02 11.52 -6.84
C ALA A 96 11.14 12.08 -5.72
N ALA A 97 9.93 11.56 -5.54
CA ALA A 97 8.99 12.02 -4.53
C ALA A 97 9.45 11.74 -3.08
N LEU A 98 10.40 10.83 -2.85
CA LEU A 98 10.93 10.54 -1.51
C LEU A 98 11.66 11.73 -0.87
N GLU A 99 12.00 12.76 -1.64
CA GLU A 99 12.56 14.02 -1.10
C GLU A 99 11.60 14.74 -0.15
N LEU A 100 10.29 14.47 -0.26
CA LEU A 100 9.27 15.01 0.63
C LEU A 100 9.23 14.30 2.00
N LYS A 101 9.93 13.18 2.14
CA LYS A 101 10.08 12.41 3.40
C LYS A 101 8.72 11.99 4.00
N PRO A 102 7.87 11.27 3.25
CA PRO A 102 6.64 10.72 3.82
C PRO A 102 6.96 9.79 5.00
N GLU A 103 5.96 9.45 5.79
CA GLU A 103 6.14 8.51 6.91
C GLU A 103 6.58 7.13 6.44
N MET A 104 6.06 6.69 5.31
CA MET A 104 6.35 5.39 4.71
C MET A 104 6.58 5.48 3.21
N ALA A 105 7.26 4.49 2.67
CA ALA A 105 7.35 4.29 1.22
C ALA A 105 7.40 2.80 0.92
N THR A 106 6.86 2.39 -0.22
CA THR A 106 6.90 0.99 -0.64
C THR A 106 8.28 0.59 -1.14
N LEU A 107 8.61 -0.68 -0.98
CA LEU A 107 9.82 -1.32 -1.50
C LEU A 107 9.46 -2.70 -2.03
N THR A 108 9.20 -2.80 -3.34
CA THR A 108 8.90 -4.07 -3.99
C THR A 108 10.16 -4.92 -4.09
N LEU A 109 10.12 -6.16 -3.60
CA LEU A 109 11.31 -6.98 -3.38
C LEU A 109 11.66 -7.93 -4.53
N GLY A 110 11.11 -7.71 -5.72
CA GLY A 110 11.45 -8.51 -6.90
C GLY A 110 10.72 -8.07 -8.15
N THR A 111 11.25 -8.50 -9.28
CA THR A 111 10.60 -8.37 -10.59
C THR A 111 9.51 -9.43 -10.73
N CYS A 112 8.35 -9.06 -11.22
CA CYS A 112 7.27 -9.99 -11.51
C CYS A 112 6.54 -9.62 -12.82
N ASN A 113 5.80 -10.59 -13.38
CA ASN A 113 4.84 -10.27 -14.42
C ASN A 113 3.69 -9.44 -13.80
N PHE A 114 3.21 -8.47 -14.56
CA PHE A 114 2.09 -7.62 -14.18
C PHE A 114 1.09 -7.60 -15.34
N GLY A 115 0.25 -8.64 -15.44
CA GLY A 115 -0.51 -8.94 -16.65
C GLY A 115 0.43 -9.33 -17.79
N ASP A 116 0.32 -8.64 -18.92
CA ASP A 116 1.16 -8.85 -20.10
C ASP A 116 2.49 -8.05 -20.08
N GLU A 117 2.73 -7.28 -19.02
CA GLU A 117 3.90 -6.44 -18.83
C GLU A 117 4.83 -6.98 -17.74
N VAL A 118 6.00 -6.37 -17.59
CA VAL A 118 6.99 -6.74 -16.56
C VAL A 118 7.17 -5.56 -15.61
N PHE A 119 6.82 -5.76 -14.34
CA PHE A 119 7.14 -4.82 -13.29
C PHE A 119 8.55 -5.08 -12.78
N GLU A 120 9.51 -4.28 -13.26
CA GLU A 120 10.93 -4.49 -13.00
C GLU A 120 11.35 -3.97 -11.63
N ASN A 121 11.89 -4.87 -10.80
CA ASN A 121 12.53 -4.57 -9.52
C ASN A 121 13.76 -5.46 -9.37
N SER A 122 14.80 -5.18 -10.16
CA SER A 122 16.07 -5.89 -10.07
C SER A 122 16.75 -5.60 -8.71
N ILE A 123 17.67 -6.47 -8.29
CA ILE A 123 18.42 -6.26 -7.03
C ILE A 123 19.14 -4.89 -6.97
N PRO A 124 19.76 -4.38 -8.06
CA PRO A 124 20.28 -3.02 -8.08
C PRO A 124 19.19 -1.95 -7.85
N THR A 125 18.02 -2.08 -8.52
CA THR A 125 16.88 -1.18 -8.34
C THR A 125 16.39 -1.16 -6.89
N ILE A 126 16.19 -2.33 -6.29
CA ILE A 126 15.78 -2.48 -4.88
C ILE A 126 16.76 -1.78 -3.95
N ARG A 127 18.08 -1.96 -4.17
CA ARG A 127 19.12 -1.30 -3.35
C ARG A 127 19.07 0.21 -3.48
N THR A 128 18.94 0.74 -4.68
CA THR A 128 18.85 2.20 -4.93
C THR A 128 17.65 2.80 -4.21
N ILE A 129 16.47 2.16 -4.29
CA ILE A 129 15.27 2.62 -3.59
C ILE A 129 15.49 2.55 -2.06
N LEU A 130 16.00 1.43 -1.55
CA LEU A 130 16.27 1.24 -0.11
C LEU A 130 17.27 2.25 0.44
N GLU A 131 18.33 2.56 -0.30
CA GLU A 131 19.32 3.59 0.09
C GLU A 131 18.65 4.97 0.19
N ARG A 132 17.76 5.31 -0.74
CA ARG A 132 17.04 6.57 -0.70
C ARG A 132 16.07 6.63 0.49
N ILE A 133 15.30 5.57 0.73
CA ILE A 133 14.40 5.41 1.89
C ILE A 133 15.20 5.62 3.20
N ARG A 134 16.34 4.93 3.34
CA ARG A 134 17.19 5.03 4.54
C ARG A 134 17.80 6.43 4.71
N ARG A 135 18.30 7.04 3.61
CA ARG A 135 18.87 8.40 3.62
C ARG A 135 17.90 9.43 4.16
N PHE A 136 16.62 9.32 3.81
CA PHE A 136 15.59 10.26 4.25
C PHE A 136 14.91 9.86 5.55
N GLY A 137 15.24 8.68 6.09
CA GLY A 137 14.67 8.20 7.34
C GLY A 137 13.22 7.76 7.24
N ILE A 138 12.78 7.39 6.06
CA ILE A 138 11.45 6.87 5.77
C ILE A 138 11.35 5.41 6.24
N THR A 139 10.17 4.95 6.67
CA THR A 139 9.94 3.55 7.00
C THR A 139 9.55 2.78 5.73
N PRO A 140 10.28 1.70 5.34
CA PRO A 140 9.88 0.90 4.19
C PRO A 140 8.69 -0.01 4.52
N GLU A 141 7.76 -0.16 3.58
CA GLU A 141 6.84 -1.28 3.50
C GLU A 141 7.34 -2.24 2.42
N LEU A 142 7.48 -3.51 2.76
CA LEU A 142 8.05 -4.52 1.88
C LEU A 142 6.93 -5.18 1.09
N GLU A 143 6.80 -4.84 -0.19
CA GLU A 143 5.79 -5.43 -1.07
C GLU A 143 6.24 -6.79 -1.59
N ILE A 144 5.38 -7.79 -1.41
CA ILE A 144 5.59 -9.20 -1.75
C ILE A 144 4.50 -9.66 -2.71
N PHE A 145 4.87 -9.89 -3.97
CA PHE A 145 3.98 -10.41 -5.01
C PHE A 145 4.11 -11.92 -5.20
N ASP A 146 5.25 -12.50 -4.82
CA ASP A 146 5.50 -13.94 -4.89
C ASP A 146 6.51 -14.42 -3.84
N ASP A 147 6.68 -15.73 -3.76
CA ASP A 147 7.52 -16.40 -2.77
C ASP A 147 9.02 -16.04 -2.88
N GLY A 148 9.52 -15.79 -4.09
CA GLY A 148 10.91 -15.39 -4.30
C GLY A 148 11.25 -14.04 -3.65
N MET A 149 10.24 -13.18 -3.46
CA MET A 149 10.43 -11.89 -2.81
C MET A 149 10.62 -12.02 -1.29
N LEU A 150 10.06 -13.06 -0.66
CA LEU A 150 10.35 -13.39 0.75
C LEU A 150 11.82 -13.78 0.92
N ALA A 151 12.36 -14.59 0.01
CA ALA A 151 13.78 -14.94 0.03
C ALA A 151 14.68 -13.70 -0.20
N THR A 152 14.23 -12.73 -0.99
CA THR A 152 14.92 -11.43 -1.16
C THR A 152 14.93 -10.65 0.15
N ALA A 153 13.81 -10.62 0.90
CA ALA A 153 13.75 -9.99 2.23
C ALA A 153 14.77 -10.61 3.17
N ASP A 154 14.79 -11.94 3.27
CA ASP A 154 15.75 -12.68 4.11
C ASP A 154 17.21 -12.37 3.73
N ALA A 155 17.51 -12.31 2.43
CA ALA A 155 18.85 -11.98 1.95
C ALA A 155 19.25 -10.54 2.30
N LEU A 156 18.33 -9.59 2.29
CA LEU A 156 18.60 -8.20 2.69
C LEU A 156 18.78 -8.09 4.21
N ILE A 157 18.01 -8.83 5.00
CA ILE A 157 18.17 -8.94 6.46
C ILE A 157 19.52 -9.54 6.82
N ALA A 158 19.88 -10.67 6.22
CA ALA A 158 21.16 -11.35 6.45
C ALA A 158 22.38 -10.47 6.13
N ARG A 159 22.23 -9.51 5.21
CA ARG A 159 23.28 -8.52 4.86
C ARG A 159 23.24 -7.27 5.73
N GLY A 160 22.35 -7.17 6.70
CA GLY A 160 22.17 -5.98 7.54
C GLY A 160 21.62 -4.75 6.79
N LEU A 161 21.03 -4.96 5.62
CA LEU A 161 20.38 -3.90 4.83
C LEU A 161 18.94 -3.63 5.29
N LEU A 162 18.28 -4.60 5.88
CA LEU A 162 17.02 -4.48 6.60
C LEU A 162 17.17 -5.04 8.00
N ALA A 163 16.45 -4.50 8.97
CA ALA A 163 16.48 -4.97 10.36
C ALA A 163 15.06 -5.05 10.92
N PRO A 164 14.61 -6.25 11.38
CA PRO A 164 13.32 -6.39 12.06
C PRO A 164 13.25 -5.50 13.33
N PRO A 165 12.05 -5.03 13.74
CA PRO A 165 10.76 -5.38 13.14
C PRO A 165 10.50 -4.66 11.81
N LEU A 166 9.88 -5.36 10.85
CA LEU A 166 9.57 -4.88 9.51
C LEU A 166 8.07 -4.99 9.25
N HIS A 167 7.58 -4.24 8.28
CA HIS A 167 6.22 -4.33 7.80
C HIS A 167 6.18 -4.84 6.36
N PHE A 168 5.36 -5.85 6.11
CA PHE A 168 5.20 -6.50 4.81
C PHE A 168 3.81 -6.20 4.24
N ASP A 169 3.68 -6.03 2.92
CA ASP A 169 2.40 -6.00 2.22
C ASP A 169 2.34 -7.15 1.20
N PHE A 170 1.37 -8.06 1.37
CA PHE A 170 1.17 -9.22 0.51
C PHE A 170 0.15 -8.90 -0.58
N LEU A 171 0.62 -8.58 -1.78
CA LEU A 171 -0.21 -8.26 -2.94
C LEU A 171 -0.52 -9.54 -3.71
N LEU A 172 -1.71 -10.10 -3.49
CA LEU A 172 -2.09 -11.39 -4.04
C LEU A 172 -3.18 -11.27 -5.11
N GLY A 173 -3.01 -12.02 -6.20
CA GLY A 173 -3.98 -12.10 -7.29
C GLY A 173 -3.66 -11.20 -8.49
N VAL A 174 -2.48 -10.60 -8.53
CA VAL A 174 -1.95 -9.97 -9.75
C VAL A 174 -1.72 -11.06 -10.79
N PRO A 175 -2.22 -10.91 -12.04
CA PRO A 175 -1.93 -11.87 -13.11
C PRO A 175 -0.44 -12.01 -13.35
N GLY A 176 0.07 -13.24 -13.23
CA GLY A 176 1.51 -13.53 -13.38
C GLY A 176 2.33 -13.55 -12.10
N ALA A 177 1.70 -13.29 -10.95
CA ALA A 177 2.28 -13.40 -9.61
C ALA A 177 1.50 -14.41 -8.73
N ALA A 178 1.71 -14.40 -7.40
CA ALA A 178 1.06 -15.35 -6.50
C ALA A 178 -0.47 -15.19 -6.50
N ALA A 179 -1.18 -16.33 -6.57
CA ALA A 179 -2.64 -16.35 -6.55
C ALA A 179 -3.20 -15.92 -5.19
N ALA A 180 -4.35 -15.22 -5.18
CA ALA A 180 -5.06 -14.81 -3.98
C ALA A 180 -5.83 -15.99 -3.34
N THR A 181 -5.09 -16.94 -2.76
CA THR A 181 -5.63 -18.12 -2.09
C THR A 181 -5.37 -18.08 -0.58
N PRO A 182 -6.18 -18.80 0.23
CA PRO A 182 -5.92 -18.95 1.67
C PRO A 182 -4.54 -19.52 1.97
N GLU A 183 -4.11 -20.49 1.16
CA GLU A 183 -2.83 -21.18 1.31
C GLU A 183 -1.65 -20.23 1.14
N ASN A 184 -1.66 -19.39 0.09
CA ASN A 184 -0.62 -18.41 -0.15
C ASN A 184 -0.59 -17.35 0.95
N LEU A 185 -1.75 -16.82 1.38
CA LEU A 185 -1.80 -15.85 2.47
C LEU A 185 -1.23 -16.44 3.77
N LEU A 186 -1.63 -17.67 4.12
CA LEU A 186 -1.13 -18.35 5.30
C LEU A 186 0.37 -18.62 5.21
N HIS A 187 0.84 -19.06 4.04
CA HIS A 187 2.26 -19.31 3.78
C HIS A 187 3.08 -18.03 3.97
N PHE A 188 2.70 -16.93 3.33
CA PHE A 188 3.42 -15.66 3.44
C PHE A 188 3.43 -15.13 4.89
N ALA A 189 2.27 -15.16 5.56
CA ALA A 189 2.17 -14.71 6.95
C ALA A 189 3.05 -15.53 7.93
N ARG A 190 3.33 -16.80 7.60
CA ARG A 190 4.20 -17.66 8.41
C ARG A 190 5.69 -17.58 8.04
N SER A 191 5.99 -17.03 6.86
CA SER A 191 7.36 -16.97 6.32
C SER A 191 8.10 -15.69 6.72
N ILE A 192 7.42 -14.69 7.27
CA ILE A 192 8.09 -13.46 7.74
C ILE A 192 8.72 -13.66 9.13
N PRO A 193 9.79 -12.91 9.46
CA PRO A 193 10.44 -12.99 10.76
C PRO A 193 9.50 -12.67 11.93
N SER A 194 9.75 -13.30 13.08
CA SER A 194 8.98 -13.03 14.30
C SER A 194 9.03 -11.55 14.70
N GLY A 195 7.92 -11.00 15.16
CA GLY A 195 7.79 -9.61 15.55
C GLY A 195 7.51 -8.64 14.40
N CYS A 196 7.55 -9.11 13.14
CA CYS A 196 7.12 -8.33 11.99
C CYS A 196 5.60 -8.28 11.87
N THR A 197 5.09 -7.22 11.27
CA THR A 197 3.68 -7.04 10.94
C THR A 197 3.45 -7.22 9.44
N TRP A 198 2.20 -7.48 9.06
CA TRP A 198 1.85 -7.66 7.67
C TRP A 198 0.46 -7.14 7.33
N THR A 199 0.34 -6.64 6.12
CA THR A 199 -0.90 -6.24 5.43
C THR A 199 -1.20 -7.25 4.33
N ALA A 200 -2.46 -7.40 3.95
CA ALA A 200 -2.85 -8.11 2.74
C ALA A 200 -3.66 -7.22 1.81
N ALA A 201 -3.23 -7.18 0.55
CA ALA A 201 -3.89 -6.53 -0.57
C ALA A 201 -4.37 -7.59 -1.57
N GLY A 202 -5.68 -7.70 -1.75
CA GLY A 202 -6.29 -8.61 -2.73
C GLY A 202 -6.67 -7.89 -4.00
N ILE A 203 -6.15 -8.31 -5.14
CA ILE A 203 -6.38 -7.62 -6.40
C ILE A 203 -7.72 -8.01 -7.04
N GLY A 204 -8.46 -7.01 -7.52
CA GLY A 204 -9.76 -7.16 -8.16
C GLY A 204 -10.80 -7.82 -7.24
N ARG A 205 -11.46 -8.86 -7.75
CA ARG A 205 -12.49 -9.62 -7.02
C ARG A 205 -12.03 -10.25 -5.70
N HIS A 206 -10.72 -10.30 -5.47
CA HIS A 206 -10.12 -10.93 -4.30
C HIS A 206 -10.02 -10.00 -3.09
N GLN A 207 -10.12 -8.67 -3.27
CA GLN A 207 -9.90 -7.68 -2.23
C GLN A 207 -10.68 -7.98 -0.94
N THR A 208 -12.00 -8.05 -1.00
CA THR A 208 -12.82 -8.26 0.21
C THR A 208 -12.55 -9.60 0.89
N ARG A 209 -12.37 -10.67 0.10
CA ARG A 209 -12.15 -12.02 0.65
C ARG A 209 -10.80 -12.11 1.37
N LEU A 210 -9.74 -11.62 0.72
CA LEU A 210 -8.41 -11.65 1.29
C LEU A 210 -8.30 -10.75 2.53
N ALA A 211 -8.87 -9.55 2.46
CA ALA A 211 -8.95 -8.64 3.60
C ALA A 211 -9.69 -9.26 4.79
N THR A 212 -10.82 -9.97 4.56
CA THR A 212 -11.54 -10.68 5.63
C THR A 212 -10.68 -11.76 6.28
N MET A 213 -9.93 -12.51 5.49
CA MET A 213 -9.01 -13.52 6.01
C MET A 213 -7.87 -12.88 6.81
N ALA A 214 -7.27 -11.79 6.30
CA ALA A 214 -6.23 -11.06 7.01
C ALA A 214 -6.72 -10.55 8.37
N VAL A 215 -7.93 -9.97 8.41
CA VAL A 215 -8.56 -9.52 9.67
C VAL A 215 -8.67 -10.68 10.66
N ALA A 216 -9.18 -11.84 10.24
CA ALA A 216 -9.34 -13.01 11.11
C ALA A 216 -8.00 -13.64 11.54
N MET A 217 -6.96 -13.52 10.72
CA MET A 217 -5.62 -14.06 11.00
C MET A 217 -4.73 -13.12 11.83
N GLY A 218 -5.20 -11.90 12.18
CA GLY A 218 -4.43 -10.92 12.95
C GLY A 218 -3.51 -10.02 12.12
N GLY A 219 -3.61 -10.08 10.79
CA GLY A 219 -2.93 -9.15 9.87
C GLY A 219 -3.65 -7.82 9.75
N HIS A 220 -3.05 -6.92 9.00
CA HIS A 220 -3.62 -5.63 8.57
C HIS A 220 -4.17 -5.74 7.15
N VAL A 221 -4.80 -4.69 6.64
CA VAL A 221 -5.44 -4.75 5.32
C VAL A 221 -5.16 -3.50 4.49
N ARG A 222 -5.08 -3.71 3.18
CA ARG A 222 -5.08 -2.66 2.17
C ARG A 222 -6.29 -2.84 1.26
N VAL A 223 -7.00 -1.72 1.00
CA VAL A 223 -8.18 -1.66 0.12
C VAL A 223 -8.17 -0.35 -0.66
N GLY A 224 -8.82 -0.31 -1.81
CA GLY A 224 -8.98 0.92 -2.57
C GLY A 224 -9.12 0.70 -4.07
N PHE A 225 -9.34 1.82 -4.80
CA PHE A 225 -9.54 1.83 -6.24
C PHE A 225 -8.33 1.32 -7.04
N GLU A 226 -7.14 1.46 -6.50
CA GLU A 226 -5.93 0.89 -7.11
C GLU A 226 -6.04 -0.60 -7.29
N ASP A 227 -6.50 -1.29 -6.24
CA ASP A 227 -6.54 -2.75 -6.21
C ASP A 227 -7.86 -3.31 -6.76
N ASN A 228 -8.98 -2.57 -6.61
CA ASN A 228 -10.30 -2.99 -7.04
C ASN A 228 -11.29 -1.81 -7.11
N ILE A 229 -12.00 -1.69 -8.22
CA ILE A 229 -13.01 -0.63 -8.42
C ILE A 229 -14.45 -1.08 -8.11
N TYR A 230 -14.69 -2.39 -7.88
CA TYR A 230 -16.03 -2.92 -7.65
C TYR A 230 -16.33 -3.13 -6.18
N TYR A 231 -17.41 -2.52 -5.70
CA TYR A 231 -17.93 -2.81 -4.36
C TYR A 231 -18.43 -4.25 -4.26
N ARG A 232 -19.19 -4.70 -5.26
CA ARG A 232 -19.58 -6.09 -5.48
C ARG A 232 -19.69 -6.36 -6.98
N ARG A 233 -19.90 -7.61 -7.36
CA ARG A 233 -20.02 -7.98 -8.76
C ARG A 233 -21.05 -7.12 -9.48
N GLY A 234 -20.62 -6.39 -10.53
CA GLY A 234 -21.46 -5.53 -11.35
C GLY A 234 -21.83 -4.16 -10.72
N GLU A 235 -21.31 -3.84 -9.53
CA GLU A 235 -21.53 -2.54 -8.86
C GLU A 235 -20.19 -1.87 -8.57
N LEU A 236 -19.91 -0.76 -9.22
CA LEU A 236 -18.75 0.07 -8.91
C LEU A 236 -18.88 0.66 -7.49
N ALA A 237 -17.77 0.80 -6.80
CA ALA A 237 -17.75 1.58 -5.58
C ALA A 237 -17.80 3.08 -5.93
N ASP A 238 -18.52 3.84 -5.14
CA ASP A 238 -18.64 5.29 -5.31
C ASP A 238 -17.55 6.09 -4.58
N SER A 239 -16.76 5.40 -3.74
CA SER A 239 -15.64 5.98 -3.01
C SER A 239 -14.71 4.90 -2.43
N ASN A 240 -13.47 5.25 -2.15
CA ASN A 240 -12.55 4.39 -1.40
C ASN A 240 -13.03 4.19 0.06
N ALA A 241 -13.61 5.22 0.66
CA ALA A 241 -14.15 5.17 2.02
C ALA A 241 -15.14 4.02 2.20
N ARG A 242 -15.92 3.68 1.17
CA ARG A 242 -16.88 2.57 1.20
C ARG A 242 -16.23 1.20 1.38
N PHE A 243 -15.03 1.00 0.85
CA PHE A 243 -14.25 -0.21 1.13
C PHE A 243 -13.75 -0.22 2.56
N VAL A 244 -13.24 0.91 3.07
CA VAL A 244 -12.78 1.05 4.46
C VAL A 244 -13.92 0.75 5.43
N GLU A 245 -15.11 1.34 5.24
CA GLU A 245 -16.30 1.08 6.06
C GLU A 245 -16.67 -0.41 6.10
N ARG A 246 -16.55 -1.10 4.96
CA ARG A 246 -16.79 -2.55 4.91
C ARG A 246 -15.81 -3.29 5.81
N ILE A 247 -14.52 -2.97 5.71
CA ILE A 247 -13.49 -3.63 6.53
C ILE A 247 -13.69 -3.34 8.01
N VAL A 248 -14.04 -2.12 8.38
CA VAL A 248 -14.35 -1.74 9.77
C VAL A 248 -15.52 -2.58 10.32
N ARG A 249 -16.58 -2.79 9.53
CA ARG A 249 -17.69 -3.66 9.95
C ARG A 249 -17.24 -5.10 10.17
N ILE A 250 -16.47 -5.66 9.23
CA ILE A 250 -15.92 -7.02 9.33
C ILE A 250 -15.02 -7.17 10.56
N ALA A 251 -14.14 -6.19 10.78
CA ALA A 251 -13.23 -6.20 11.92
C ALA A 251 -13.98 -6.23 13.26
N ARG A 252 -15.02 -5.41 13.40
CA ARG A 252 -15.84 -5.36 14.61
C ARG A 252 -16.53 -6.68 14.92
N GLU A 253 -17.02 -7.42 13.91
CA GLU A 253 -17.63 -8.73 14.09
C GLU A 253 -16.68 -9.79 14.65
N VAL A 254 -15.37 -9.62 14.47
CA VAL A 254 -14.34 -10.51 15.04
C VAL A 254 -13.59 -9.88 16.22
N GLY A 255 -14.11 -8.77 16.79
CA GLY A 255 -13.58 -8.13 18.00
C GLY A 255 -12.41 -7.19 17.75
N ARG A 256 -12.09 -6.83 16.50
CA ARG A 256 -11.01 -5.89 16.18
C ARG A 256 -11.54 -4.49 15.91
N GLN A 257 -10.73 -3.47 16.18
CA GLN A 257 -11.06 -2.06 15.95
C GLN A 257 -10.05 -1.41 14.99
N PRO A 258 -10.48 -0.45 14.15
CA PRO A 258 -9.53 0.32 13.35
C PRO A 258 -8.56 1.07 14.26
N ALA A 259 -7.28 0.96 13.95
CA ALA A 259 -6.22 1.69 14.65
C ALA A 259 -6.33 3.20 14.37
N ASN A 260 -6.20 4.03 15.39
CA ASN A 260 -5.97 5.45 15.18
C ASN A 260 -4.53 5.71 14.71
N ILE A 261 -4.19 6.97 14.40
CA ILE A 261 -2.89 7.36 13.85
C ILE A 261 -1.74 6.98 14.79
N ASP A 262 -1.87 7.22 16.10
CA ASP A 262 -0.81 6.93 17.07
C ASP A 262 -0.63 5.42 17.26
N GLN A 263 -1.71 4.67 17.29
CA GLN A 263 -1.68 3.20 17.32
C GLN A 263 -1.03 2.63 16.04
N ALA A 264 -1.39 3.16 14.85
CA ALA A 264 -0.77 2.75 13.61
C ALA A 264 0.75 3.04 13.59
N ARG A 265 1.16 4.24 14.04
CA ARG A 265 2.59 4.57 14.19
C ARG A 265 3.32 3.59 15.10
N SER A 266 2.72 3.25 16.23
CA SER A 266 3.32 2.31 17.19
C SER A 266 3.42 0.89 16.62
N LEU A 267 2.34 0.38 16.03
CA LEU A 267 2.27 -0.97 15.47
C LEU A 267 3.25 -1.19 14.31
N LEU A 268 3.44 -0.17 13.49
CA LEU A 268 4.32 -0.21 12.31
C LEU A 268 5.72 0.33 12.59
N HIS A 269 6.03 0.64 13.86
CA HIS A 269 7.32 1.18 14.29
C HIS A 269 7.75 2.42 13.49
N LEU A 270 6.79 3.29 13.14
CA LEU A 270 7.09 4.51 12.39
C LEU A 270 7.85 5.50 13.27
N ARG A 271 8.75 6.25 12.65
CA ARG A 271 9.45 7.32 13.36
C ARG A 271 8.46 8.38 13.85
N PRO A 272 8.75 9.06 14.99
CA PRO A 272 7.98 10.23 15.38
C PRO A 272 7.92 11.24 14.23
N ALA A 273 6.79 11.95 14.13
CA ALA A 273 6.70 13.10 13.23
C ALA A 273 7.79 14.11 13.59
N ALA A 274 8.49 14.63 12.59
CA ALA A 274 9.53 15.63 12.79
C ALA A 274 8.96 16.98 13.25
#